data_89380313aeb10222979e02d0d8ad7613
#
_entry.id   89380313aeb10222979e02d0d8ad7613
#
_cell.length_a   1.000
_cell.length_b   1.000
_cell.length_c   1.000
_cell.angle_alpha   90.00
_cell.angle_beta   90.00
_cell.angle_gamma   90.00
#
_symmetry.space_group_name_H-M   'P 1'
#
loop_
_entity.id
_entity.type
_entity.pdbx_description
1 polymer ?
#
loop_
_entity_poly.entity_id
_entity_poly.type
_entity_poly.pdbx_seq_one_letter_code
_entity_poly.pdbx_strand_id
1 'polypeptide(L)'
;MRRLIFIFLMTVIAVSCGDDYKSSIPDVRFDFSCSLVQAEYSKLTTPGQFIKKTKNVHGIPVGYAGIIIGQSVYSDGYTYLAFEAACPVEASRTVSINVQNDGLGKAICPSCGTTYDLNNGGAPTGAGKEYLKRYTAVVSGTTLQVRN
;
A
#
# COMPACT_ATOMS: atom_id res chain seq x y z
N MET A 1 -6.39 55.12 2.36
CA MET A 1 -7.29 53.99 2.76
C MET A 1 -7.35 52.87 1.70
N ARG A 2 -7.21 53.11 0.39
CA ARG A 2 -7.29 52.08 -0.68
C ARG A 2 -6.07 51.13 -0.76
N ARG A 3 -4.92 51.52 -0.23
CA ARG A 3 -3.69 50.66 -0.23
C ARG A 3 -3.60 49.71 0.95
N LEU A 4 -4.29 49.94 2.04
CA LEU A 4 -4.32 49.06 3.22
C LEU A 4 -5.24 47.84 3.03
N ILE A 5 -6.27 47.96 2.19
CA ILE A 5 -7.21 46.87 1.88
C ILE A 5 -6.55 45.79 1.03
N PHE A 6 -5.59 46.16 0.14
CA PHE A 6 -4.86 45.20 -0.69
C PHE A 6 -3.86 44.34 0.10
N ILE A 7 -3.31 44.83 1.20
CA ILE A 7 -2.37 44.08 2.03
C ILE A 7 -3.12 43.05 2.89
N PHE A 8 -4.38 43.33 3.28
CA PHE A 8 -5.18 42.40 4.08
C PHE A 8 -5.75 41.23 3.27
N LEU A 9 -5.88 41.37 1.95
CA LEU A 9 -6.41 40.34 1.07
C LEU A 9 -5.35 39.30 0.66
N MET A 10 -4.06 39.57 0.87
CA MET A 10 -2.97 38.66 0.48
C MET A 10 -2.49 37.72 1.59
N THR A 11 -3.03 37.83 2.79
CA THR A 11 -2.60 37.00 3.94
C THR A 11 -3.51 35.81 4.26
N VAL A 12 -4.49 35.50 3.40
CA VAL A 12 -5.48 34.42 3.67
C VAL A 12 -5.21 33.13 2.86
N ILE A 13 -4.13 33.06 2.07
CA ILE A 13 -3.86 31.87 1.23
C ILE A 13 -2.62 31.14 1.75
N ALA A 14 -2.67 30.62 2.98
CA ALA A 14 -1.69 29.64 3.44
C ALA A 14 -2.26 28.77 4.57
N VAL A 15 -3.49 28.26 4.40
CA VAL A 15 -3.92 27.08 5.14
C VAL A 15 -3.91 25.94 4.13
N SER A 16 -2.70 25.44 3.83
CA SER A 16 -2.54 24.10 3.30
C SER A 16 -2.87 23.14 4.45
N CYS A 17 -4.11 22.71 4.53
CA CYS A 17 -4.46 21.51 5.26
C CYS A 17 -3.79 20.35 4.52
N GLY A 18 -2.60 19.96 4.92
CA GLY A 18 -2.14 18.61 4.76
C GLY A 18 -2.99 17.75 5.68
N ASP A 19 -4.03 17.11 5.17
CA ASP A 19 -4.67 16.02 5.87
C ASP A 19 -3.62 14.91 6.01
N ASP A 20 -3.00 14.83 7.19
CA ASP A 20 -2.18 13.68 7.57
C ASP A 20 -3.11 12.47 7.62
N TYR A 21 -3.19 11.75 6.50
CA TYR A 21 -3.97 10.52 6.42
C TYR A 21 -3.42 9.51 7.41
N LYS A 22 -4.11 9.40 8.55
CA LYS A 22 -3.77 8.44 9.59
C LYS A 22 -4.51 7.13 9.34
N SER A 23 -3.77 6.10 8.97
CA SER A 23 -4.33 4.76 8.83
C SER A 23 -4.88 4.23 10.16
N SER A 24 -6.01 3.50 10.09
CA SER A 24 -6.55 2.75 11.22
C SER A 24 -5.62 1.60 11.66
N ILE A 25 -4.72 1.17 10.76
CA ILE A 25 -3.76 0.11 11.05
C ILE A 25 -2.52 0.69 11.73
N PRO A 26 -2.11 0.15 12.90
CA PRO A 26 -0.92 0.60 13.61
C PRO A 26 0.37 0.50 12.79
N ASP A 27 1.32 1.37 13.09
CA ASP A 27 2.67 1.29 12.54
C ASP A 27 3.43 0.11 13.15
N VAL A 28 4.00 -0.73 12.30
CA VAL A 28 4.87 -1.84 12.70
C VAL A 28 6.18 -1.69 11.94
N ARG A 29 7.28 -1.69 12.66
CA ARG A 29 8.61 -1.71 12.04
C ARG A 29 8.90 -3.11 11.53
N PHE A 30 9.27 -3.22 10.28
CA PHE A 30 9.73 -4.45 9.66
C PHE A 30 10.69 -4.12 8.52
N ASP A 31 11.44 -5.11 8.09
CA ASP A 31 12.23 -5.10 6.86
C ASP A 31 11.94 -6.38 6.09
N PHE A 32 11.62 -6.21 4.82
CA PHE A 32 11.42 -7.31 3.90
C PHE A 32 12.30 -7.08 2.67
N SER A 33 13.03 -8.11 2.29
CA SER A 33 13.88 -8.09 1.11
C SER A 33 13.75 -9.40 0.35
N CYS A 34 13.70 -9.31 -0.98
CA CYS A 34 13.67 -10.47 -1.84
C CYS A 34 14.42 -10.21 -3.15
N SER A 35 14.88 -11.29 -3.78
CA SER A 35 15.51 -11.21 -5.10
C SER A 35 14.49 -11.52 -6.19
N LEU A 36 14.30 -10.58 -7.11
CA LEU A 36 13.33 -10.68 -8.21
C LEU A 36 13.68 -11.77 -9.24
N VAL A 37 14.93 -12.29 -9.23
CA VAL A 37 15.35 -13.39 -10.10
C VAL A 37 15.02 -14.78 -9.52
N GLN A 38 14.58 -14.85 -8.27
CA GLN A 38 14.13 -16.12 -7.69
C GLN A 38 12.75 -16.50 -8.21
N ALA A 39 12.58 -17.79 -8.53
CA ALA A 39 11.32 -18.33 -9.08
C ALA A 39 10.09 -18.02 -8.20
N GLU A 40 10.26 -17.98 -6.88
CA GLU A 40 9.23 -17.64 -5.90
C GLU A 40 8.64 -16.24 -6.12
N TYR A 41 9.46 -15.31 -6.62
CA TYR A 41 9.10 -13.89 -6.82
C TYR A 41 8.88 -13.52 -8.28
N SER A 42 8.89 -14.51 -9.21
CA SER A 42 8.74 -14.29 -10.64
C SER A 42 7.44 -13.54 -11.00
N LYS A 43 6.37 -13.74 -10.24
CA LYS A 43 5.10 -13.00 -10.42
C LYS A 43 5.25 -11.49 -10.24
N LEU A 44 6.22 -11.05 -9.42
CA LEU A 44 6.45 -9.63 -9.18
C LEU A 44 6.97 -8.86 -10.39
N THR A 45 7.52 -9.56 -11.38
CA THR A 45 8.01 -8.93 -12.63
C THR A 45 6.92 -8.77 -13.69
N THR A 46 5.68 -9.18 -13.38
CA THR A 46 4.54 -9.08 -14.30
C THR A 46 3.57 -8.02 -13.80
N PRO A 47 3.26 -6.97 -14.59
CA PRO A 47 2.27 -5.96 -14.22
C PRO A 47 0.90 -6.59 -13.90
N GLY A 48 0.22 -6.04 -12.90
CA GLY A 48 -1.08 -6.54 -12.41
C GLY A 48 -0.97 -7.73 -11.45
N GLN A 49 0.20 -8.32 -11.30
CA GLN A 49 0.43 -9.41 -10.37
C GLN A 49 0.88 -8.91 -9.00
N PHE A 50 0.25 -9.46 -7.98
CA PHE A 50 0.58 -9.17 -6.59
C PHE A 50 0.73 -10.47 -5.80
N ILE A 51 1.62 -10.47 -4.82
CA ILE A 51 1.79 -11.58 -3.88
C ILE A 51 1.61 -11.09 -2.45
N LYS A 52 1.16 -11.97 -1.59
CA LYS A 52 1.09 -11.72 -0.14
C LYS A 52 2.20 -12.47 0.59
N LYS A 53 2.91 -11.79 1.49
CA LYS A 53 3.91 -12.36 2.38
C LYS A 53 3.59 -11.99 3.82
N THR A 54 3.68 -12.96 4.72
CA THR A 54 3.44 -12.77 6.16
C THR A 54 4.73 -12.83 6.96
N LYS A 55 5.81 -13.36 6.35
CA LYS A 55 7.14 -13.49 6.96
C LYS A 55 8.21 -13.20 5.93
N ASN A 56 9.35 -12.75 6.41
CA ASN A 56 10.56 -12.63 5.60
C ASN A 56 11.28 -14.00 5.48
N VAL A 57 12.42 -14.02 4.80
CA VAL A 57 13.24 -15.23 4.58
C VAL A 57 13.78 -15.88 5.88
N HIS A 58 13.82 -15.12 6.97
CA HIS A 58 14.24 -15.59 8.29
C HIS A 58 13.06 -16.04 9.17
N GLY A 59 11.82 -16.10 8.62
CA GLY A 59 10.64 -16.46 9.37
C GLY A 59 10.08 -15.37 10.29
N ILE A 60 10.63 -14.15 10.21
CA ILE A 60 10.18 -13.00 11.02
C ILE A 60 8.92 -12.39 10.38
N PRO A 61 7.85 -12.14 11.18
CA PRO A 61 6.65 -11.49 10.67
C PRO A 61 6.94 -10.12 10.04
N VAL A 62 6.25 -9.81 8.93
CA VAL A 62 6.35 -8.54 8.22
C VAL A 62 4.97 -7.87 8.16
N GLY A 63 4.93 -6.53 8.29
CA GLY A 63 3.68 -5.80 8.39
C GLY A 63 2.93 -6.07 9.69
N TYR A 64 1.70 -5.59 9.78
CA TYR A 64 0.80 -5.84 10.90
C TYR A 64 0.10 -7.21 10.78
N ALA A 65 -0.42 -7.56 9.58
CA ALA A 65 -1.00 -8.87 9.25
C ALA A 65 -0.35 -9.51 8.01
N GLY A 66 0.75 -8.93 7.54
CA GLY A 66 1.46 -9.29 6.33
C GLY A 66 1.62 -8.10 5.40
N ILE A 67 2.28 -8.32 4.27
CA ILE A 67 2.45 -7.32 3.21
C ILE A 67 1.96 -7.89 1.88
N ILE A 68 1.39 -7.02 1.04
CA ILE A 68 1.02 -7.30 -0.34
C ILE A 68 1.95 -6.49 -1.22
N ILE A 69 2.63 -7.14 -2.14
CA ILE A 69 3.63 -6.52 -3.02
C ILE A 69 3.33 -6.88 -4.46
N GLY A 70 3.53 -5.94 -5.38
CA GLY A 70 3.37 -6.19 -6.80
C GLY A 70 3.59 -4.96 -7.66
N GLN A 71 3.27 -5.09 -8.93
CA GLN A 71 3.27 -3.98 -9.89
C GLN A 71 1.85 -3.70 -10.36
N SER A 72 1.48 -2.43 -10.44
CA SER A 72 0.24 -2.02 -11.11
C SER A 72 0.30 -2.37 -12.60
N VAL A 73 -0.85 -2.62 -13.22
CA VAL A 73 -0.98 -2.73 -14.68
C VAL A 73 -0.54 -1.46 -15.41
N TYR A 74 -0.49 -0.33 -14.71
CA TYR A 74 -0.04 0.97 -15.23
C TYR A 74 1.45 1.21 -14.95
N SER A 75 2.16 0.23 -14.36
CA SER A 75 3.58 0.37 -14.03
C SER A 75 4.45 0.44 -15.28
N ASP A 76 5.52 1.19 -15.18
CA ASP A 76 6.63 1.24 -16.15
C ASP A 76 7.54 -0.03 -16.12
N GLY A 77 7.20 -1.01 -15.28
CA GLY A 77 7.99 -2.22 -15.05
C GLY A 77 9.04 -2.07 -13.94
N TYR A 78 9.23 -0.87 -13.41
CA TYR A 78 10.24 -0.57 -12.38
C TYR A 78 9.63 -0.12 -11.06
N THR A 79 8.37 0.37 -11.09
CA THR A 79 7.67 0.86 -9.91
C THR A 79 6.90 -0.25 -9.22
N TYR A 80 7.28 -0.55 -7.99
CA TYR A 80 6.59 -1.52 -7.14
C TYR A 80 5.70 -0.83 -6.12
N LEU A 81 4.57 -1.45 -5.87
CA LEU A 81 3.63 -1.05 -4.83
C LEU A 81 3.70 -2.07 -3.68
N ALA A 82 3.62 -1.57 -2.46
CA ALA A 82 3.56 -2.40 -1.27
C ALA A 82 2.48 -1.88 -0.33
N PHE A 83 1.66 -2.79 0.18
CA PHE A 83 0.53 -2.49 1.06
C PHE A 83 0.56 -3.39 2.29
N GLU A 84 -0.04 -2.90 3.37
CA GLU A 84 -0.40 -3.73 4.51
C GLU A 84 -1.49 -4.74 4.12
N ALA A 85 -1.36 -5.98 4.57
CA ALA A 85 -2.34 -7.01 4.32
C ALA A 85 -3.49 -7.04 5.35
N ALA A 86 -3.42 -6.28 6.45
CA ALA A 86 -4.54 -6.11 7.35
C ALA A 86 -5.68 -5.33 6.68
N CYS A 87 -6.91 -5.77 6.90
CA CYS A 87 -8.09 -5.04 6.45
C CYS A 87 -8.34 -3.82 7.34
N PRO A 88 -8.41 -2.58 6.80
CA PRO A 88 -8.69 -1.40 7.60
C PRO A 88 -10.04 -1.43 8.33
N VAL A 89 -11.05 -2.11 7.77
CA VAL A 89 -12.37 -2.28 8.41
C VAL A 89 -12.27 -3.10 9.68
N GLU A 90 -11.47 -4.17 9.65
CA GLU A 90 -11.31 -5.09 10.79
C GLU A 90 -10.22 -4.64 11.76
N ALA A 91 -9.22 -3.92 11.27
CA ALA A 91 -8.04 -3.45 12.00
C ALA A 91 -7.40 -4.53 12.89
N SER A 92 -7.37 -5.78 12.40
CA SER A 92 -6.95 -6.97 13.15
C SER A 92 -5.71 -7.63 12.54
N ARG A 93 -4.84 -8.16 13.40
CA ARG A 93 -3.69 -8.99 12.98
C ARG A 93 -4.09 -10.35 12.42
N THR A 94 -5.28 -10.82 12.76
CA THR A 94 -5.76 -12.16 12.39
C THR A 94 -6.61 -12.15 11.13
N VAL A 95 -7.03 -10.96 10.66
CA VAL A 95 -7.83 -10.82 9.44
C VAL A 95 -6.97 -10.18 8.35
N SER A 96 -6.46 -11.02 7.47
CA SER A 96 -5.60 -10.64 6.35
C SER A 96 -6.35 -10.74 5.04
N ILE A 97 -6.22 -9.72 4.18
CA ILE A 97 -6.82 -9.66 2.85
C ILE A 97 -6.19 -10.71 1.94
N ASN A 98 -6.99 -11.27 1.04
CA ASN A 98 -6.55 -12.25 0.04
C ASN A 98 -6.41 -11.60 -1.33
N VAL A 99 -5.22 -11.71 -1.92
CA VAL A 99 -4.97 -11.29 -3.30
C VAL A 99 -5.68 -12.26 -4.24
N GLN A 100 -6.41 -11.73 -5.22
CA GLN A 100 -7.00 -12.52 -6.30
C GLN A 100 -5.92 -12.82 -7.34
N ASN A 101 -5.84 -14.10 -7.76
CA ASN A 101 -4.83 -14.53 -8.74
C ASN A 101 -5.33 -14.45 -10.18
N ASP A 102 -6.13 -13.44 -10.50
CA ASP A 102 -6.72 -13.20 -11.82
C ASP A 102 -5.90 -12.22 -12.69
N GLY A 103 -4.82 -11.65 -12.13
CA GLY A 103 -4.00 -10.66 -12.82
C GLY A 103 -4.63 -9.26 -12.90
N LEU A 104 -5.78 -9.05 -12.25
CA LEU A 104 -6.49 -7.77 -12.27
C LEU A 104 -6.09 -6.85 -11.11
N GLY A 105 -5.14 -7.26 -10.26
CA GLY A 105 -4.69 -6.48 -9.11
C GLY A 105 -5.79 -6.21 -8.08
N LYS A 106 -6.64 -7.20 -7.84
CA LYS A 106 -7.71 -7.14 -6.85
C LYS A 106 -7.36 -7.93 -5.61
N ALA A 107 -7.83 -7.45 -4.46
CA ALA A 107 -7.74 -8.18 -3.19
C ALA A 107 -9.06 -8.05 -2.42
N ILE A 108 -9.43 -9.08 -1.66
CA ILE A 108 -10.70 -9.13 -0.92
C ILE A 108 -10.47 -9.49 0.53
N CYS A 109 -11.16 -8.81 1.43
CA CYS A 109 -11.21 -9.17 2.84
C CYS A 109 -12.18 -10.35 3.05
N PRO A 110 -11.71 -11.47 3.62
CA PRO A 110 -12.57 -12.64 3.83
C PRO A 110 -13.63 -12.42 4.92
N SER A 111 -13.48 -11.43 5.79
CA SER A 111 -14.39 -11.12 6.88
C SER A 111 -15.51 -10.18 6.45
N CYS A 112 -15.18 -8.98 5.97
CA CYS A 112 -16.18 -7.96 5.64
C CYS A 112 -16.55 -7.88 4.14
N GLY A 113 -15.88 -8.66 3.27
CA GLY A 113 -16.13 -8.67 1.84
C GLY A 113 -15.65 -7.41 1.08
N THR A 114 -15.01 -6.44 1.76
CA THR A 114 -14.46 -5.26 1.09
C THR A 114 -13.41 -5.68 0.06
N THR A 115 -13.54 -5.19 -1.17
CA THR A 115 -12.57 -5.40 -2.24
C THR A 115 -11.68 -4.17 -2.36
N TYR A 116 -10.38 -4.41 -2.59
CA TYR A 116 -9.37 -3.37 -2.75
C TYR A 116 -8.76 -3.44 -4.14
N ASP A 117 -8.64 -2.28 -4.78
CA ASP A 117 -7.97 -2.15 -6.08
C ASP A 117 -6.49 -1.80 -5.86
N LEU A 118 -5.63 -2.81 -5.98
CA LEU A 118 -4.19 -2.67 -5.78
C LEU A 118 -3.53 -1.83 -6.88
N ASN A 119 -4.10 -1.83 -8.09
CA ASN A 119 -3.63 -1.00 -9.19
C ASN A 119 -3.88 0.50 -8.94
N ASN A 120 -4.92 0.82 -8.16
CA ASN A 120 -5.32 2.16 -7.81
C ASN A 120 -5.04 2.47 -6.32
N GLY A 121 -3.81 2.19 -5.88
CA GLY A 121 -3.34 2.58 -4.56
C GLY A 121 -4.02 1.87 -3.39
N GLY A 122 -4.69 0.74 -3.60
CA GLY A 122 -5.43 0.02 -2.57
C GLY A 122 -6.80 0.64 -2.26
N ALA A 123 -7.43 1.27 -3.27
CA ALA A 123 -8.75 1.90 -3.13
C ALA A 123 -9.82 0.86 -2.76
N PRO A 124 -10.65 1.13 -1.73
CA PRO A 124 -11.68 0.21 -1.28
C PRO A 124 -12.94 0.29 -2.16
N THR A 125 -13.66 -0.84 -2.23
CA THR A 125 -15.01 -0.93 -2.79
C THR A 125 -15.86 -1.83 -1.90
N GLY A 126 -17.08 -1.40 -1.58
CA GLY A 126 -17.97 -2.11 -0.66
C GLY A 126 -18.07 -1.42 0.70
N ALA A 127 -17.96 -2.16 1.80
CA ALA A 127 -18.13 -1.63 3.16
C ALA A 127 -16.97 -0.72 3.61
N GLY A 128 -15.77 -0.94 3.08
CA GLY A 128 -14.58 -0.14 3.42
C GLY A 128 -14.61 1.25 2.79
N LYS A 129 -14.06 2.23 3.52
CA LYS A 129 -13.88 3.61 3.05
C LYS A 129 -12.41 4.03 3.05
N GLU A 130 -11.58 3.31 3.76
CA GLU A 130 -10.17 3.59 3.94
C GLU A 130 -9.34 2.79 2.92
N TYR A 131 -8.37 3.47 2.28
CA TYR A 131 -7.37 2.83 1.44
C TYR A 131 -6.47 1.90 2.25
N LEU A 132 -5.88 0.93 1.59
CA LEU A 132 -4.84 0.11 2.22
C LEU A 132 -3.66 0.99 2.62
N LYS A 133 -3.13 0.74 3.80
CA LYS A 133 -1.90 1.39 4.26
C LYS A 133 -0.75 1.02 3.33
N ARG A 134 -0.02 2.04 2.85
CA ARG A 134 1.10 1.86 1.92
C ARG A 134 2.42 1.79 2.66
N TYR A 135 3.32 1.02 2.09
CA TYR A 135 4.71 0.90 2.49
C TYR A 135 5.64 1.37 1.38
N THR A 136 6.87 1.71 1.75
CA THR A 136 7.89 2.08 0.79
C THR A 136 8.48 0.83 0.15
N ALA A 137 8.42 0.73 -1.17
CA ALA A 137 9.05 -0.32 -1.95
C ALA A 137 10.14 0.28 -2.84
N VAL A 138 11.36 -0.25 -2.76
CA VAL A 138 12.52 0.23 -3.50
C VAL A 138 13.23 -0.94 -4.15
N VAL A 139 13.59 -0.79 -5.43
CA VAL A 139 14.40 -1.77 -6.16
C VAL A 139 15.83 -1.25 -6.30
N SER A 140 16.79 -2.10 -5.98
CA SER A 140 18.20 -1.87 -6.21
C SER A 140 18.81 -3.09 -6.92
N GLY A 141 19.14 -2.94 -8.20
CA GLY A 141 19.53 -4.06 -9.04
C GLY A 141 18.39 -5.10 -9.16
N THR A 142 18.62 -6.31 -8.71
CA THR A 142 17.62 -7.39 -8.68
C THR A 142 16.93 -7.55 -7.32
N THR A 143 17.26 -6.71 -6.34
CA THR A 143 16.73 -6.81 -5.00
C THR A 143 15.61 -5.81 -4.79
N LEU A 144 14.43 -6.29 -4.40
CA LEU A 144 13.31 -5.49 -3.94
C LEU A 144 13.31 -5.44 -2.41
N GLN A 145 13.25 -4.24 -1.87
CA GLN A 145 13.15 -3.99 -0.43
C GLN A 145 11.82 -3.29 -0.12
N VAL A 146 11.15 -3.72 0.95
CA VAL A 146 9.92 -3.11 1.46
C VAL A 146 10.10 -2.80 2.94
N ARG A 147 9.77 -1.56 3.29
CA ARG A 147 9.86 -1.07 4.68
C ARG A 147 8.75 -0.08 5.00
N ASN A 148 8.48 0.05 6.29
CA ASN A 148 7.62 1.10 6.82
C ASN A 148 8.42 2.38 7.07
#